data_10be184c9d5839952286a4ab81157b4f
#
_entry.id   10be184c9d5839952286a4ab81157b4f
#
_cell.length_a   1.000
_cell.length_b   1.000
_cell.length_c   1.000
_cell.angle_alpha   90.00
_cell.angle_beta   90.00
_cell.angle_gamma   90.00
#
_symmetry.space_group_name_H-M   'P 1'
#
loop_
_entity.id
_entity.type
_entity.pdbx_description
1 polymer ?
#
loop_
_entity_poly.entity_id
_entity_poly.type
_entity_poly.pdbx_seq_one_letter_code
_entity_poly.pdbx_strand_id
1 'polypeptide(L)'
;MYKVIAQELVGIGGDQRFIGEARKCRFCGTSDPSDFGKKTNAHAFPEGLGNKTLFSLGECCSCNSKFSRYEDALCKAVGPYLTLGGVKGKNGVRQTGRSGSSSVLKHEENQGKRHIQIEARNIEDIHSVIKNNNELLRLRIPIDGDKFVPRYAYKALLKIALSLLPVKEFCSYRQNLECLQEIDDAPGDYPLQVGFSYAWIGNAPPTLGCVILQRNNDTDPVPYIIAIFQAGSVCFQIALRSEEKDRHVQNAVSLSIVWTTQLAKPEGDFFPIEYSSPIQFDWSGLNPQLQPFEAFELTFNAHTTQGAYLPLARRTDQ
;
A
#
# COMPACT_ATOMS: atom_id res chain seq x y z
N MET A 1 4.19 6.35 -24.94
CA MET A 1 3.30 6.90 -23.91
C MET A 1 4.12 7.35 -22.70
N TYR A 2 4.77 6.47 -21.93
CA TYR A 2 5.57 6.83 -20.74
C TYR A 2 6.99 6.29 -20.79
N LYS A 3 7.94 6.98 -20.14
CA LYS A 3 9.31 6.53 -19.85
C LYS A 3 9.55 6.52 -18.33
N VAL A 4 10.39 5.63 -17.86
CA VAL A 4 10.85 5.61 -16.49
C VAL A 4 11.85 6.73 -16.26
N ILE A 5 11.64 7.57 -15.23
CA ILE A 5 12.57 8.64 -14.85
C ILE A 5 13.18 8.45 -13.47
N ALA A 6 12.57 7.61 -12.63
CA ALA A 6 13.12 7.14 -11.37
C ALA A 6 12.54 5.79 -11.00
N GLN A 7 13.32 4.97 -10.34
CA GLN A 7 12.88 3.66 -9.84
C GLN A 7 13.69 3.29 -8.60
N GLU A 8 12.97 2.80 -7.58
CA GLU A 8 13.58 2.20 -6.39
C GLU A 8 12.90 0.88 -6.05
N LEU A 9 13.72 -0.13 -5.79
CA LEU A 9 13.29 -1.45 -5.33
C LEU A 9 13.95 -1.75 -4.00
N VAL A 10 13.18 -2.21 -3.04
CA VAL A 10 13.64 -2.63 -1.71
C VAL A 10 13.45 -4.13 -1.60
N GLY A 11 14.55 -4.87 -1.60
CA GLY A 11 14.55 -6.31 -1.37
C GLY A 11 14.60 -6.68 0.11
N ILE A 12 14.34 -7.95 0.42
CA ILE A 12 14.53 -8.49 1.76
C ILE A 12 16.03 -8.67 1.99
N GLY A 13 16.57 -8.12 3.08
CA GLY A 13 17.94 -8.41 3.55
C GLY A 13 19.07 -7.74 2.76
N GLY A 14 18.80 -6.63 2.08
CA GLY A 14 19.84 -5.83 1.41
C GLY A 14 20.56 -4.87 2.36
N ASP A 15 21.66 -4.28 1.87
CA ASP A 15 22.39 -3.22 2.57
C ASP A 15 21.55 -1.94 2.68
N GLN A 16 21.85 -1.12 3.69
CA GLN A 16 21.22 0.18 3.84
C GLN A 16 21.60 1.10 2.69
N ARG A 17 20.59 1.69 2.08
CA ARG A 17 20.73 2.66 1.00
C ARG A 17 20.05 3.97 1.38
N PHE A 18 20.58 5.06 0.84
CA PHE A 18 20.14 6.40 1.16
C PHE A 18 19.81 7.16 -0.12
N ILE A 19 18.70 7.88 -0.13
CA ILE A 19 18.27 8.74 -1.23
C ILE A 19 18.07 10.18 -0.75
N GLY A 20 18.15 11.11 -1.71
CA GLY A 20 17.98 12.55 -1.44
C GLY A 20 19.26 13.24 -0.99
N GLU A 21 19.17 14.56 -0.81
CA GLU A 21 20.28 15.41 -0.36
C GLU A 21 20.32 15.47 1.15
N ALA A 22 21.52 15.29 1.73
CA ALA A 22 21.73 15.40 3.16
C ALA A 22 21.57 16.86 3.63
N ARG A 23 20.97 17.06 4.80
CA ARG A 23 20.87 18.35 5.50
C ARG A 23 20.02 19.42 4.81
N LYS A 24 19.16 19.02 3.87
CA LYS A 24 18.14 19.90 3.32
C LYS A 24 16.84 19.12 3.20
N CYS A 25 15.81 19.56 3.93
CA CYS A 25 14.53 18.89 3.84
C CYS A 25 13.84 19.19 2.51
N ARG A 26 13.57 18.16 1.75
CA ARG A 26 12.89 18.22 0.46
C ARG A 26 11.47 18.78 0.58
N PHE A 27 10.82 18.52 1.72
CA PHE A 27 9.41 18.81 1.95
C PHE A 27 9.14 20.20 2.52
N CYS A 28 9.92 20.65 3.51
CA CYS A 28 9.74 21.96 4.14
C CYS A 28 10.87 22.95 3.86
N GLY A 29 11.94 22.50 3.18
CA GLY A 29 13.07 23.34 2.81
C GLY A 29 14.05 23.68 3.95
N THR A 30 13.80 23.24 5.20
CA THR A 30 14.72 23.50 6.30
C THR A 30 16.10 22.92 6.05
N SER A 31 17.12 23.66 6.48
CA SER A 31 18.52 23.23 6.48
C SER A 31 19.14 23.32 7.88
N ASP A 32 18.30 23.50 8.90
CA ASP A 32 18.78 23.53 10.30
C ASP A 32 19.30 22.14 10.68
N PRO A 33 20.58 22.02 11.08
CA PRO A 33 21.17 20.74 11.46
C PRO A 33 20.47 20.06 12.65
N SER A 34 19.80 20.84 13.54
CA SER A 34 19.05 20.31 14.68
C SER A 34 17.80 19.54 14.26
N ASP A 35 17.24 19.84 13.08
CA ASP A 35 16.09 19.14 12.50
C ASP A 35 16.43 17.79 11.87
N PHE A 36 17.72 17.47 11.76
CA PHE A 36 18.19 16.19 11.22
C PHE A 36 18.79 15.33 12.33
N GLY A 37 18.03 14.37 12.80
CA GLY A 37 18.40 13.56 13.95
C GLY A 37 19.61 12.68 13.70
N LYS A 38 20.48 12.56 14.71
CA LYS A 38 21.64 11.65 14.69
C LYS A 38 21.25 10.17 14.84
N LYS A 39 20.02 9.86 15.28
CA LYS A 39 19.62 8.51 15.70
C LYS A 39 18.62 7.80 14.82
N THR A 40 17.86 8.51 13.99
CA THR A 40 16.82 7.88 13.15
C THR A 40 16.76 8.58 11.79
N ASN A 41 17.21 7.90 10.76
CA ASN A 41 16.95 8.33 9.39
C ASN A 41 15.48 8.07 9.05
N ALA A 42 14.84 9.00 8.35
CA ALA A 42 13.49 8.79 7.84
C ALA A 42 13.47 7.67 6.80
N HIS A 43 12.49 6.81 6.84
CA HIS A 43 12.31 5.79 5.83
C HIS A 43 11.73 6.40 4.54
N ALA A 44 12.32 6.11 3.38
CA ALA A 44 11.80 6.58 2.09
C ALA A 44 10.44 5.96 1.77
N PHE A 45 10.26 4.70 2.10
CA PHE A 45 8.99 3.97 2.12
C PHE A 45 8.61 3.62 3.57
N PRO A 46 7.32 3.52 3.91
CA PRO A 46 6.91 3.14 5.25
C PRO A 46 7.53 1.82 5.72
N GLU A 47 8.06 1.80 6.93
CA GLU A 47 8.58 0.58 7.54
C GLU A 47 7.49 -0.49 7.69
N GLY A 48 6.24 -0.06 7.91
CA GLY A 48 5.09 -0.95 7.99
C GLY A 48 4.76 -1.70 6.70
N LEU A 49 5.26 -1.23 5.55
CA LEU A 49 5.18 -1.94 4.27
C LEU A 49 6.36 -2.90 4.03
N GLY A 50 7.26 -3.04 5.00
CA GLY A 50 8.42 -3.94 4.93
C GLY A 50 9.75 -3.27 4.59
N ASN A 51 9.81 -1.95 4.48
CA ASN A 51 11.07 -1.25 4.24
C ASN A 51 11.98 -1.31 5.46
N LYS A 52 13.16 -1.90 5.30
CA LYS A 52 14.21 -2.00 6.34
C LYS A 52 15.52 -1.33 5.92
N THR A 53 15.65 -0.98 4.64
CA THR A 53 16.98 -0.68 4.07
C THR A 53 17.04 0.63 3.29
N LEU A 54 15.92 1.21 2.86
CA LEU A 54 15.92 2.44 2.07
C LEU A 54 15.49 3.64 2.93
N PHE A 55 16.42 4.59 3.10
CA PHE A 55 16.25 5.78 3.93
C PHE A 55 16.31 7.06 3.11
N SER A 56 15.66 8.12 3.59
CA SER A 56 15.68 9.46 3.01
C SER A 56 16.60 10.37 3.81
N LEU A 57 17.65 10.90 3.18
CA LEU A 57 18.49 11.95 3.76
C LEU A 57 17.84 13.33 3.66
N GLY A 58 16.91 13.48 2.73
CA GLY A 58 16.21 14.74 2.45
C GLY A 58 14.91 14.91 3.24
N GLU A 59 14.76 14.29 4.39
CA GLU A 59 13.56 14.41 5.24
C GLU A 59 13.97 14.75 6.69
N CYS A 60 13.50 15.91 7.18
CA CYS A 60 13.77 16.33 8.56
C CYS A 60 12.87 15.63 9.58
N CYS A 61 13.26 15.68 10.85
CA CYS A 61 12.54 15.02 11.94
C CYS A 61 11.08 15.49 12.08
N SER A 62 10.83 16.80 11.88
CA SER A 62 9.49 17.38 11.96
C SER A 62 8.58 16.84 10.86
N CYS A 63 9.07 16.78 9.61
CA CYS A 63 8.33 16.19 8.49
C CYS A 63 8.11 14.69 8.69
N ASN A 64 9.14 13.94 9.10
CA ASN A 64 9.02 12.51 9.38
C ASN A 64 7.98 12.22 10.47
N SER A 65 7.96 13.00 11.54
CA SER A 65 6.95 12.88 12.60
C SER A 65 5.54 13.16 12.05
N LYS A 66 5.38 14.21 11.25
CA LYS A 66 4.10 14.54 10.60
C LYS A 66 3.61 13.43 9.68
N PHE A 67 4.50 12.87 8.87
CA PHE A 67 4.14 11.87 7.87
C PHE A 67 3.88 10.48 8.45
N SER A 68 4.32 10.20 9.66
CA SER A 68 4.08 8.91 10.32
C SER A 68 2.59 8.52 10.39
N ARG A 69 1.68 9.49 10.60
CA ARG A 69 0.23 9.26 10.59
C ARG A 69 -0.31 8.91 9.20
N TYR A 70 0.31 9.46 8.14
CA TYR A 70 -0.05 9.13 6.76
C TYR A 70 0.38 7.71 6.43
N GLU A 71 1.60 7.36 6.82
CA GLU A 71 2.16 6.02 6.64
C GLU A 71 1.36 4.95 7.39
N ASP A 72 0.91 5.24 8.63
CA ASP A 72 0.02 4.35 9.38
C ASP A 72 -1.33 4.17 8.68
N ALA A 73 -1.90 5.25 8.11
CA ALA A 73 -3.16 5.16 7.36
C ALA A 73 -3.01 4.27 6.11
N LEU A 74 -1.90 4.39 5.36
CA LEU A 74 -1.63 3.53 4.21
C LEU A 74 -1.47 2.07 4.64
N CYS A 75 -0.72 1.81 5.72
CA CYS A 75 -0.55 0.46 6.26
C CYS A 75 -1.88 -0.15 6.75
N LYS A 76 -2.82 0.67 7.26
CA LYS A 76 -4.17 0.23 7.62
C LYS A 76 -5.00 -0.09 6.38
N ALA A 77 -4.93 0.76 5.36
CA ALA A 77 -5.66 0.56 4.11
C ALA A 77 -5.34 -0.78 3.44
N VAL A 78 -4.11 -1.30 3.59
CA VAL A 78 -3.68 -2.58 3.01
C VAL A 78 -3.40 -3.67 4.05
N GLY A 79 -3.82 -3.43 5.29
CA GLY A 79 -3.51 -4.29 6.44
C GLY A 79 -3.72 -5.78 6.19
N PRO A 80 -4.89 -6.24 5.68
CA PRO A 80 -5.11 -7.65 5.38
C PRO A 80 -4.05 -8.27 4.46
N TYR A 81 -3.67 -7.57 3.38
CA TYR A 81 -2.65 -8.06 2.46
C TYR A 81 -1.27 -8.16 3.12
N LEU A 82 -0.91 -7.19 3.97
CA LEU A 82 0.34 -7.21 4.71
C LEU A 82 0.38 -8.36 5.71
N THR A 83 -0.74 -8.59 6.42
CA THR A 83 -0.85 -9.67 7.41
C THR A 83 -0.75 -11.04 6.75
N LEU A 84 -1.56 -11.25 5.71
CA LEU A 84 -1.56 -12.50 4.95
C LEU A 84 -0.22 -12.74 4.24
N GLY A 85 0.40 -11.70 3.71
CA GLY A 85 1.73 -11.74 3.08
C GLY A 85 2.88 -11.93 4.07
N GLY A 86 2.64 -11.85 5.39
CA GLY A 86 3.68 -11.96 6.41
C GLY A 86 4.68 -10.80 6.38
N VAL A 87 4.26 -9.61 5.94
CA VAL A 87 5.13 -8.44 5.85
C VAL A 87 5.52 -7.95 7.24
N LYS A 88 6.82 -7.98 7.55
CA LYS A 88 7.37 -7.60 8.87
C LYS A 88 7.67 -6.10 8.92
N GLY A 89 6.86 -5.33 9.64
CA GLY A 89 7.15 -3.96 10.07
C GLY A 89 8.08 -3.90 11.29
N LYS A 90 8.09 -2.76 12.00
CA LYS A 90 8.92 -2.53 13.19
C LYS A 90 8.70 -3.57 14.30
N ASN A 91 7.45 -3.92 14.54
CA ASN A 91 7.03 -4.81 15.63
C ASN A 91 6.61 -6.19 15.13
N GLY A 92 7.18 -6.66 14.03
CA GLY A 92 6.79 -7.91 13.39
C GLY A 92 5.64 -7.74 12.40
N VAL A 93 4.93 -8.84 12.11
CA VAL A 93 3.77 -8.81 11.21
C VAL A 93 2.59 -8.15 11.90
N ARG A 94 1.98 -7.18 11.21
CA ARG A 94 0.81 -6.47 11.74
C ARG A 94 -0.36 -7.42 11.91
N GLN A 95 -1.05 -7.34 13.02
CA GLN A 95 -2.40 -7.87 13.19
C GLN A 95 -3.42 -6.93 12.56
N THR A 96 -4.41 -7.45 11.86
CA THR A 96 -5.44 -6.66 11.18
C THR A 96 -6.83 -6.99 11.70
N GLY A 97 -7.73 -6.01 11.73
CA GLY A 97 -9.13 -6.22 12.12
C GLY A 97 -9.41 -6.06 13.62
N ARG A 98 -8.53 -5.42 14.39
CA ARG A 98 -8.74 -5.23 15.83
C ARG A 98 -9.90 -4.29 16.17
N SER A 99 -10.15 -3.28 15.36
CA SER A 99 -11.12 -2.22 15.64
C SER A 99 -12.44 -2.44 14.93
N GLY A 100 -13.27 -3.33 15.47
CA GLY A 100 -14.70 -3.41 15.06
C GLY A 100 -14.97 -4.10 13.73
N SER A 101 -14.02 -4.92 13.21
CA SER A 101 -14.25 -5.70 12.01
C SER A 101 -14.89 -7.06 12.28
N SER A 102 -15.41 -7.69 11.25
CA SER A 102 -16.05 -9.02 11.29
C SER A 102 -15.06 -10.14 11.63
N SER A 103 -13.77 -9.91 11.40
CA SER A 103 -12.71 -10.89 11.67
C SER A 103 -11.41 -10.25 12.08
N VAL A 104 -10.55 -11.02 12.76
CA VAL A 104 -9.18 -10.64 13.11
C VAL A 104 -8.22 -11.56 12.41
N LEU A 105 -7.26 -10.98 11.68
CA LEU A 105 -6.18 -11.72 11.04
C LEU A 105 -4.91 -11.62 11.87
N LYS A 106 -4.28 -12.77 12.11
CA LYS A 106 -2.97 -12.87 12.75
C LYS A 106 -2.05 -13.74 11.91
N HIS A 107 -0.80 -13.36 11.86
CA HIS A 107 0.24 -14.16 11.25
C HIS A 107 1.17 -14.64 12.36
N GLU A 108 1.38 -15.93 12.42
CA GLU A 108 2.29 -16.57 13.37
C GLU A 108 3.34 -17.38 12.60
N GLU A 109 4.54 -17.36 13.10
CA GLU A 109 5.64 -18.18 12.58
C GLU A 109 6.08 -19.12 13.69
N ASN A 110 5.88 -20.43 13.48
CA ASN A 110 6.27 -21.45 14.43
C ASN A 110 7.13 -22.50 13.72
N GLN A 111 8.35 -22.72 14.21
CA GLN A 111 9.32 -23.68 13.64
C GLN A 111 9.55 -23.51 12.12
N GLY A 112 9.63 -22.25 11.65
CA GLY A 112 9.80 -21.93 10.23
C GLY A 112 8.57 -22.16 9.36
N LYS A 113 7.43 -22.57 9.94
CA LYS A 113 6.16 -22.67 9.23
C LYS A 113 5.30 -21.45 9.50
N ARG A 114 4.73 -20.91 8.45
CA ARG A 114 3.79 -19.78 8.54
C ARG A 114 2.39 -20.30 8.84
N HIS A 115 1.77 -19.73 9.84
CA HIS A 115 0.38 -19.97 10.20
C HIS A 115 -0.41 -18.68 10.11
N ILE A 116 -1.54 -18.72 9.43
CA ILE A 116 -2.49 -17.60 9.40
C ILE A 116 -3.67 -18.04 10.27
N GLN A 117 -3.90 -17.29 11.33
CA GLN A 117 -5.06 -17.45 12.18
C GLN A 117 -6.11 -16.43 11.79
N ILE A 118 -7.32 -16.89 11.53
CA ILE A 118 -8.48 -16.05 11.23
C ILE A 118 -9.50 -16.29 12.33
N GLU A 119 -9.76 -15.23 13.10
CA GLU A 119 -10.78 -15.27 14.17
C GLU A 119 -12.01 -14.51 13.65
N ALA A 120 -13.04 -15.24 13.24
CA ALA A 120 -14.34 -14.63 12.93
C ALA A 120 -15.05 -14.23 14.24
N ARG A 121 -15.56 -12.99 14.28
CA ARG A 121 -16.30 -12.51 15.47
C ARG A 121 -17.72 -13.01 15.51
N ASN A 122 -18.34 -13.13 14.34
CA ASN A 122 -19.69 -13.67 14.21
C ASN A 122 -19.64 -14.93 13.35
N ILE A 123 -20.25 -15.99 13.87
CA ILE A 123 -20.31 -17.27 13.16
C ILE A 123 -21.18 -17.19 11.89
N GLU A 124 -22.16 -16.28 11.91
CA GLU A 124 -23.08 -16.01 10.79
C GLU A 124 -22.37 -15.40 9.57
N ASP A 125 -21.20 -14.78 9.79
CA ASP A 125 -20.36 -14.22 8.74
C ASP A 125 -19.58 -15.31 7.96
N ILE A 126 -19.56 -16.54 8.49
CA ILE A 126 -18.87 -17.66 7.85
C ILE A 126 -19.85 -18.41 6.96
N HIS A 127 -19.75 -18.19 5.67
CA HIS A 127 -20.54 -18.91 4.68
C HIS A 127 -19.80 -20.17 4.23
N SER A 128 -20.31 -21.36 4.60
CA SER A 128 -19.85 -22.62 4.05
C SER A 128 -20.70 -23.03 2.86
N VAL A 129 -20.08 -23.20 1.70
CA VAL A 129 -20.75 -23.76 0.54
C VAL A 129 -20.21 -25.16 0.30
N ILE A 130 -21.01 -26.18 0.62
CA ILE A 130 -20.72 -27.56 0.25
C ILE A 130 -21.21 -27.76 -1.18
N LYS A 131 -20.31 -27.92 -2.13
CA LYS A 131 -20.67 -28.31 -3.49
C LYS A 131 -20.75 -29.83 -3.59
N ASN A 132 -21.88 -30.32 -4.12
CA ASN A 132 -22.20 -31.72 -4.32
C ASN A 132 -21.09 -32.50 -5.02
N ASN A 133 -20.87 -33.69 -4.50
CA ASN A 133 -20.23 -34.89 -5.04
C ASN A 133 -18.71 -34.98 -5.08
N ASN A 134 -17.92 -34.02 -4.70
CA ASN A 134 -16.50 -34.25 -4.39
C ASN A 134 -16.02 -33.18 -3.41
N GLU A 135 -16.30 -33.37 -2.15
CA GLU A 135 -15.38 -33.13 -1.03
C GLU A 135 -14.57 -31.82 -1.01
N LEU A 136 -15.03 -30.77 -1.70
CA LEU A 136 -14.45 -29.43 -1.61
C LEU A 136 -15.30 -28.58 -0.65
N LEU A 137 -14.74 -28.24 0.50
CA LEU A 137 -15.32 -27.24 1.39
C LEU A 137 -14.87 -25.86 0.96
N ARG A 138 -15.81 -24.99 0.60
CA ARG A 138 -15.57 -23.56 0.44
C ARG A 138 -15.90 -22.84 1.73
N LEU A 139 -14.93 -22.14 2.24
CA LEU A 139 -15.11 -21.27 3.38
C LEU A 139 -14.94 -19.83 2.91
N ARG A 140 -16.00 -19.03 3.00
CA ARG A 140 -15.97 -17.62 2.72
C ARG A 140 -15.93 -16.86 4.04
N ILE A 141 -14.84 -16.16 4.30
CA ILE A 141 -14.67 -15.37 5.53
C ILE A 141 -14.59 -13.91 5.12
N PRO A 142 -15.52 -13.05 5.56
CA PRO A 142 -15.41 -11.63 5.35
C PRO A 142 -14.19 -11.09 6.10
N ILE A 143 -13.34 -10.38 5.40
CA ILE A 143 -12.15 -9.77 5.97
C ILE A 143 -12.27 -8.27 5.81
N ASP A 144 -12.48 -7.61 6.93
CA ASP A 144 -12.39 -6.16 7.00
C ASP A 144 -11.03 -5.76 7.54
N GLY A 145 -10.46 -4.70 6.97
CA GLY A 145 -9.24 -4.10 7.50
C GLY A 145 -9.50 -3.26 8.75
N ASP A 146 -8.50 -2.53 9.15
CA ASP A 146 -8.64 -1.47 10.17
C ASP A 146 -9.16 -0.20 9.50
N LYS A 147 -9.95 0.60 10.25
CA LYS A 147 -10.39 1.93 9.77
C LYS A 147 -9.18 2.83 9.53
N PHE A 148 -9.17 3.51 8.40
CA PHE A 148 -8.14 4.46 8.01
C PHE A 148 -8.75 5.74 7.44
N VAL A 149 -8.00 6.83 7.45
CA VAL A 149 -8.36 8.08 6.80
C VAL A 149 -7.84 8.06 5.37
N PRO A 150 -8.72 8.06 4.34
CA PRO A 150 -8.31 7.91 2.94
C PRO A 150 -7.30 8.96 2.49
N ARG A 151 -7.56 10.24 2.81
CA ARG A 151 -6.66 11.35 2.47
C ARG A 151 -5.24 11.16 3.05
N TYR A 152 -5.13 10.60 4.25
CA TYR A 152 -3.82 10.32 4.83
C TYR A 152 -3.10 9.20 4.08
N ALA A 153 -3.82 8.15 3.70
CA ALA A 153 -3.24 7.07 2.90
C ALA A 153 -2.75 7.58 1.53
N TYR A 154 -3.53 8.46 0.87
CA TYR A 154 -3.08 9.14 -0.35
C TYR A 154 -1.82 9.97 -0.12
N LYS A 155 -1.77 10.76 0.96
CA LYS A 155 -0.60 11.58 1.31
C LYS A 155 0.64 10.73 1.56
N ALA A 156 0.50 9.51 2.06
CA ALA A 156 1.63 8.58 2.17
C ALA A 156 2.18 8.17 0.80
N LEU A 157 1.30 7.83 -0.15
CA LEU A 157 1.71 7.54 -1.53
C LEU A 157 2.37 8.76 -2.18
N LEU A 158 1.79 9.94 -1.99
CA LEU A 158 2.33 11.19 -2.48
C LEU A 158 3.73 11.51 -1.90
N LYS A 159 3.92 11.28 -0.58
CA LYS A 159 5.22 11.43 0.10
C LYS A 159 6.28 10.53 -0.53
N ILE A 160 5.95 9.28 -0.79
CA ILE A 160 6.88 8.33 -1.41
C ILE A 160 7.23 8.81 -2.83
N ALA A 161 6.24 9.17 -3.64
CA ALA A 161 6.46 9.66 -5.01
C ALA A 161 7.36 10.89 -5.03
N LEU A 162 7.07 11.88 -4.17
CA LEU A 162 7.88 13.08 -4.06
C LEU A 162 9.29 12.82 -3.52
N SER A 163 9.49 11.77 -2.71
CA SER A 163 10.83 11.36 -2.25
C SER A 163 11.71 10.89 -3.41
N LEU A 164 11.12 10.25 -4.41
CA LEU A 164 11.83 9.67 -5.55
C LEU A 164 11.90 10.59 -6.77
N LEU A 165 11.01 11.58 -6.85
CA LEU A 165 10.93 12.48 -7.99
C LEU A 165 12.29 13.19 -8.21
N PRO A 166 12.87 13.17 -9.42
CA PRO A 166 14.12 13.87 -9.70
C PRO A 166 14.04 15.36 -9.37
N VAL A 167 15.12 15.94 -8.85
CA VAL A 167 15.17 17.34 -8.39
C VAL A 167 14.74 18.32 -9.50
N LYS A 168 15.13 18.06 -10.75
CA LYS A 168 14.77 18.90 -11.90
C LYS A 168 13.25 18.98 -12.15
N GLU A 169 12.49 17.96 -11.77
CA GLU A 169 11.03 17.93 -11.95
C GLU A 169 10.30 18.53 -10.73
N PHE A 170 10.97 18.59 -9.58
CA PHE A 170 10.35 18.89 -8.30
C PHE A 170 9.68 20.28 -8.24
N CYS A 171 10.26 21.29 -8.91
CA CYS A 171 9.72 22.66 -8.91
C CYS A 171 8.32 22.76 -9.55
N SER A 172 7.99 21.87 -10.51
CA SER A 172 6.68 21.84 -11.18
C SER A 172 5.58 21.21 -10.34
N TYR A 173 5.92 20.69 -9.14
CA TYR A 173 4.99 19.93 -8.26
C TYR A 173 4.75 20.61 -6.91
N ARG A 174 4.83 21.94 -6.87
CA ARG A 174 4.62 22.73 -5.66
C ARG A 174 3.26 22.48 -5.01
N GLN A 175 2.20 22.36 -5.78
CA GLN A 175 0.86 22.03 -5.26
C GLN A 175 0.79 20.68 -4.54
N ASN A 176 1.53 19.69 -5.05
CA ASN A 176 1.60 18.38 -4.36
C ASN A 176 2.34 18.49 -3.02
N LEU A 177 3.33 19.38 -2.92
CA LEU A 177 3.99 19.69 -1.64
C LEU A 177 3.04 20.41 -0.68
N GLU A 178 2.30 21.39 -1.19
CA GLU A 178 1.28 22.11 -0.41
C GLU A 178 0.22 21.11 0.10
N CYS A 179 -0.33 20.27 -0.77
CA CYS A 179 -1.24 19.20 -0.38
C CYS A 179 -0.66 18.31 0.72
N LEU A 180 0.62 17.92 0.62
CA LEU A 180 1.27 17.08 1.64
C LEU A 180 1.44 17.83 2.97
N GLN A 181 1.64 19.15 2.93
CA GLN A 181 1.89 20.00 4.09
C GLN A 181 0.61 20.60 4.70
N GLU A 182 -0.49 20.63 3.98
CA GLU A 182 -1.75 21.21 4.45
C GLU A 182 -2.20 20.60 5.78
N ILE A 183 -2.78 21.47 6.61
CA ILE A 183 -3.53 21.08 7.80
C ILE A 183 -4.86 20.48 7.31
N ASP A 184 -5.35 19.48 7.99
CA ASP A 184 -6.37 18.53 7.56
C ASP A 184 -7.76 19.11 7.23
N ASP A 185 -7.99 20.38 7.53
CA ASP A 185 -9.31 21.03 7.45
C ASP A 185 -9.60 21.72 6.11
N ALA A 186 -8.62 21.84 5.22
CA ALA A 186 -8.85 22.43 3.91
C ALA A 186 -9.37 21.35 2.94
N PRO A 187 -10.60 21.47 2.41
CA PRO A 187 -11.04 20.61 1.32
C PRO A 187 -10.17 20.89 0.09
N GLY A 188 -9.41 19.89 -0.33
CA GLY A 188 -8.72 19.97 -1.62
C GLY A 188 -9.75 20.05 -2.76
N ASP A 189 -9.52 20.93 -3.73
CA ASP A 189 -10.46 21.20 -4.82
C ASP A 189 -10.57 20.05 -5.85
N TYR A 190 -9.84 18.95 -5.68
CA TYR A 190 -9.88 17.85 -6.66
C TYR A 190 -9.91 16.48 -6.02
N PRO A 191 -10.53 15.50 -6.72
CA PRO A 191 -10.55 14.13 -6.26
C PRO A 191 -9.14 13.54 -6.22
N LEU A 192 -8.76 12.97 -5.08
CA LEU A 192 -7.49 12.25 -4.91
C LEU A 192 -7.65 10.80 -5.36
N GLN A 193 -7.54 10.60 -6.68
CA GLN A 193 -7.77 9.30 -7.30
C GLN A 193 -6.58 8.36 -7.10
N VAL A 194 -6.87 7.12 -6.74
CA VAL A 194 -5.90 6.05 -6.57
C VAL A 194 -6.33 4.84 -7.38
N GLY A 195 -5.48 4.39 -8.29
CA GLY A 195 -5.62 3.07 -8.91
C GLY A 195 -5.07 2.01 -7.95
N PHE A 196 -5.82 0.94 -7.76
CA PHE A 196 -5.46 -0.16 -6.88
C PHE A 196 -5.64 -1.50 -7.59
N SER A 197 -4.66 -2.36 -7.45
CA SER A 197 -4.72 -3.76 -7.89
C SER A 197 -4.10 -4.65 -6.84
N TYR A 198 -4.53 -5.90 -6.78
CA TYR A 198 -3.97 -6.88 -5.86
C TYR A 198 -3.68 -8.19 -6.57
N ALA A 199 -2.70 -8.92 -6.06
CA ALA A 199 -2.36 -10.26 -6.49
C ALA A 199 -2.70 -11.29 -5.40
N TRP A 200 -2.82 -12.55 -5.81
CA TRP A 200 -3.01 -13.65 -4.85
C TRP A 200 -1.85 -13.74 -3.86
N ILE A 201 -2.23 -13.86 -2.59
CA ILE A 201 -1.31 -13.88 -1.46
C ILE A 201 -0.76 -15.30 -1.30
N GLY A 202 0.34 -15.57 -1.84
CA GLY A 202 0.95 -16.90 -1.62
C GLY A 202 2.34 -16.97 -2.19
N ASN A 203 2.53 -16.38 -3.34
CA ASN A 203 3.77 -16.46 -4.12
C ASN A 203 4.40 -15.10 -4.43
N ALA A 204 3.76 -13.99 -4.00
CA ALA A 204 4.37 -12.70 -4.22
C ALA A 204 5.58 -12.56 -3.28
N PRO A 205 6.79 -12.37 -3.81
CA PRO A 205 7.92 -12.01 -2.97
C PRO A 205 7.56 -10.69 -2.27
N PRO A 206 7.93 -10.51 -1.01
CA PRO A 206 7.69 -9.27 -0.28
C PRO A 206 8.59 -8.15 -0.82
N THR A 207 8.45 -7.86 -2.09
CA THR A 207 9.13 -6.75 -2.77
C THR A 207 8.35 -5.48 -2.52
N LEU A 208 9.07 -4.42 -2.24
CA LEU A 208 8.55 -3.08 -2.11
C LEU A 208 9.25 -2.22 -3.14
N GLY A 209 8.48 -1.51 -3.95
CA GLY A 209 9.07 -0.69 -5.00
C GLY A 209 8.19 0.47 -5.42
N CYS A 210 8.83 1.45 -6.05
CA CYS A 210 8.14 2.54 -6.69
C CYS A 210 8.84 2.88 -8.01
N VAL A 211 8.03 3.12 -9.03
CA VAL A 211 8.48 3.59 -10.34
C VAL A 211 7.80 4.92 -10.63
N ILE A 212 8.57 5.92 -11.02
CA ILE A 212 8.08 7.21 -11.49
C ILE A 212 8.17 7.23 -13.01
N LEU A 213 7.02 7.41 -13.62
CA LEU A 213 6.84 7.46 -15.07
C LEU A 213 6.55 8.88 -15.52
N GLN A 214 7.22 9.31 -16.57
CA GLN A 214 7.00 10.60 -17.24
C GLN A 214 6.42 10.38 -18.62
N ARG A 215 5.39 11.15 -18.98
CA ARG A 215 4.80 11.17 -20.32
C ARG A 215 5.86 11.53 -21.36
N ASN A 216 5.90 10.77 -22.45
CA ASN A 216 6.85 10.98 -23.54
C ASN A 216 6.49 12.17 -24.45
N ASN A 217 5.20 12.40 -24.65
CA ASN A 217 4.70 13.44 -25.54
C ASN A 217 3.81 14.41 -24.75
N ASP A 218 4.13 15.69 -24.82
CA ASP A 218 3.43 16.73 -24.07
C ASP A 218 1.97 16.93 -24.50
N THR A 219 1.59 16.47 -25.69
CA THR A 219 0.21 16.55 -26.19
C THR A 219 -0.67 15.36 -25.83
N ASP A 220 -0.11 14.28 -25.27
CA ASP A 220 -0.89 13.12 -24.88
C ASP A 220 -1.88 13.52 -23.76
N PRO A 221 -3.19 13.14 -23.85
CA PRO A 221 -4.20 13.52 -22.87
C PRO A 221 -4.16 12.65 -21.61
N VAL A 222 -2.99 12.52 -21.01
CA VAL A 222 -2.73 11.70 -19.81
C VAL A 222 -1.83 12.48 -18.85
N PRO A 223 -1.85 12.20 -17.54
CA PRO A 223 -1.00 12.88 -16.57
C PRO A 223 0.47 12.88 -16.95
N TYR A 224 1.17 13.97 -16.68
CA TYR A 224 2.59 14.09 -17.02
C TYR A 224 3.46 13.15 -16.20
N ILE A 225 3.19 13.03 -14.90
CA ILE A 225 3.87 12.09 -14.01
C ILE A 225 2.85 11.13 -13.39
N ILE A 226 3.18 9.85 -13.46
CA ILE A 226 2.50 8.78 -12.73
C ILE A 226 3.51 8.09 -11.83
N ALA A 227 3.11 7.85 -10.59
CA ALA A 227 3.85 7.03 -9.65
C ALA A 227 3.12 5.69 -9.42
N ILE A 228 3.87 4.61 -9.50
CA ILE A 228 3.37 3.25 -9.33
C ILE A 228 4.13 2.61 -8.18
N PHE A 229 3.38 2.12 -7.20
CA PHE A 229 3.90 1.50 -5.99
C PHE A 229 3.51 0.03 -5.96
N GLN A 230 4.47 -0.79 -5.62
CA GLN A 230 4.27 -2.20 -5.34
C GLN A 230 4.69 -2.51 -3.91
N ALA A 231 3.82 -3.17 -3.16
CA ALA A 231 4.13 -3.66 -1.82
C ALA A 231 3.61 -5.10 -1.69
N GLY A 232 4.47 -6.07 -1.99
CA GLY A 232 4.08 -7.49 -2.03
C GLY A 232 2.90 -7.72 -2.98
N SER A 233 1.77 -8.11 -2.42
CA SER A 233 0.55 -8.45 -3.18
C SER A 233 -0.28 -7.24 -3.63
N VAL A 234 0.10 -6.01 -3.30
CA VAL A 234 -0.68 -4.83 -3.67
C VAL A 234 0.11 -3.89 -4.57
N CYS A 235 -0.61 -3.25 -5.48
CA CYS A 235 -0.08 -2.26 -6.40
C CYS A 235 -0.98 -1.03 -6.40
N PHE A 236 -0.38 0.14 -6.27
CA PHE A 236 -1.06 1.42 -6.34
C PHE A 236 -0.53 2.28 -7.47
N GLN A 237 -1.40 3.11 -7.99
CA GLN A 237 -1.05 4.15 -8.95
C GLN A 237 -1.67 5.47 -8.55
N ILE A 238 -0.86 6.52 -8.54
CA ILE A 238 -1.34 7.90 -8.41
C ILE A 238 -0.74 8.77 -9.52
N ALA A 239 -1.45 9.84 -9.86
CA ALA A 239 -0.92 10.89 -10.72
C ALA A 239 -0.41 12.05 -9.85
N LEU A 240 0.77 12.55 -10.16
CA LEU A 240 1.26 13.82 -9.62
C LEU A 240 0.81 14.92 -10.55
N ARG A 241 -0.07 15.80 -10.08
CA ARG A 241 -0.59 16.90 -10.89
C ARG A 241 0.38 18.05 -10.97
N SER A 242 0.52 18.58 -12.17
CA SER A 242 1.25 19.83 -12.43
C SER A 242 0.36 20.77 -13.23
N GLU A 243 0.05 21.96 -12.69
CA GLU A 243 -0.72 22.98 -13.44
C GLU A 243 -0.05 23.35 -14.74
N GLU A 244 1.26 23.40 -14.75
CA GLU A 244 2.04 23.72 -15.94
C GLU A 244 2.00 22.60 -16.98
N LYS A 245 2.33 21.37 -16.57
CA LYS A 245 2.51 20.22 -17.46
C LYS A 245 1.19 19.55 -17.86
N ASP A 246 0.17 19.66 -17.02
CA ASP A 246 -1.13 18.99 -17.21
C ASP A 246 -2.25 19.99 -17.61
N ARG A 247 -1.90 21.19 -18.03
CA ARG A 247 -2.85 22.25 -18.36
C ARG A 247 -3.92 21.82 -19.37
N HIS A 248 -3.56 20.94 -20.32
CA HIS A 248 -4.46 20.41 -21.34
C HIS A 248 -5.24 19.16 -20.92
N VAL A 249 -4.89 18.57 -19.74
CA VAL A 249 -5.52 17.35 -19.20
C VAL A 249 -6.61 17.68 -18.18
N GLN A 250 -6.97 18.96 -18.02
CA GLN A 250 -7.79 19.49 -16.91
C GLN A 250 -9.13 18.79 -16.65
N ASN A 251 -9.69 18.08 -17.62
CA ASN A 251 -10.96 17.37 -17.47
C ASN A 251 -10.85 15.84 -17.63
N ALA A 252 -9.66 15.32 -17.91
CA ALA A 252 -9.46 13.88 -18.04
C ALA A 252 -9.21 13.26 -16.65
N VAL A 253 -10.26 13.13 -15.86
CA VAL A 253 -10.23 12.53 -14.52
C VAL A 253 -10.04 11.01 -14.60
N SER A 254 -10.14 10.43 -15.77
CA SER A 254 -9.85 9.01 -15.99
C SER A 254 -8.33 8.79 -15.96
N LEU A 255 -7.80 8.39 -14.82
CA LEU A 255 -6.47 7.82 -14.75
C LEU A 255 -6.44 6.59 -15.65
N SER A 256 -5.80 6.73 -16.81
CA SER A 256 -5.44 5.54 -17.58
C SER A 256 -4.47 4.73 -16.73
N ILE A 257 -4.96 3.62 -16.17
CA ILE A 257 -4.13 2.73 -15.37
C ILE A 257 -3.16 2.05 -16.31
N VAL A 258 -1.89 2.43 -16.21
CA VAL A 258 -0.82 1.77 -16.96
C VAL A 258 -0.55 0.44 -16.28
N TRP A 259 -0.79 -0.66 -16.99
CA TRP A 259 -0.49 -2.00 -16.49
C TRP A 259 1.01 -2.17 -16.25
N THR A 260 1.36 -2.39 -15.00
CA THR A 260 2.75 -2.44 -14.54
C THR A 260 3.38 -3.80 -14.52
N THR A 261 2.61 -4.85 -14.73
CA THR A 261 3.14 -6.23 -14.71
C THR A 261 4.30 -6.46 -15.68
N GLN A 262 4.43 -5.59 -16.70
CA GLN A 262 5.56 -5.61 -17.63
C GLN A 262 6.72 -4.70 -17.22
N LEU A 263 6.47 -3.68 -16.37
CA LEU A 263 7.48 -2.69 -16.00
C LEU A 263 8.31 -3.11 -14.77
N ALA A 264 7.76 -3.97 -13.93
CA ALA A 264 8.38 -4.44 -12.71
C ALA A 264 8.98 -5.84 -12.83
N LYS A 265 9.39 -6.28 -14.02
CA LYS A 265 10.23 -7.48 -14.14
C LYS A 265 11.65 -7.08 -13.76
N PRO A 266 12.13 -7.42 -12.54
CA PRO A 266 13.57 -7.46 -12.31
C PRO A 266 14.15 -8.47 -13.30
N GLU A 267 15.32 -8.18 -13.83
CA GLU A 267 16.09 -9.18 -14.58
C GLU A 267 16.34 -10.37 -13.64
N GLY A 268 15.69 -11.50 -13.89
CA GLY A 268 15.79 -12.73 -13.10
C GLY A 268 14.48 -13.52 -13.08
N ASP A 269 14.54 -14.78 -12.66
CA ASP A 269 13.47 -15.78 -12.60
C ASP A 269 12.33 -15.45 -11.62
N PHE A 270 11.73 -14.27 -11.73
CA PHE A 270 10.54 -13.94 -10.98
C PHE A 270 9.30 -14.44 -11.72
N PHE A 271 8.50 -15.24 -11.02
CA PHE A 271 7.19 -15.62 -11.49
C PHE A 271 6.37 -14.37 -11.83
N PRO A 272 5.69 -14.33 -13.00
CA PRO A 272 4.82 -13.22 -13.30
C PRO A 272 3.73 -13.16 -12.23
N ILE A 273 3.67 -12.04 -11.50
CA ILE A 273 2.59 -11.78 -10.56
C ILE A 273 1.43 -11.28 -11.41
N GLU A 274 0.34 -12.03 -11.42
CA GLU A 274 -0.90 -11.57 -12.01
C GLU A 274 -1.65 -10.72 -11.00
N TYR A 275 -1.82 -9.45 -11.30
CA TYR A 275 -2.64 -8.53 -10.53
C TYR A 275 -4.09 -8.56 -11.02
N SER A 276 -5.03 -8.34 -10.10
CA SER A 276 -6.44 -8.14 -10.43
C SER A 276 -6.62 -6.97 -11.40
N SER A 277 -7.78 -6.93 -12.05
CA SER A 277 -8.21 -5.70 -12.73
C SER A 277 -8.15 -4.52 -11.76
N PRO A 278 -7.64 -3.36 -12.21
CA PRO A 278 -7.49 -2.22 -11.33
C PRO A 278 -8.85 -1.65 -10.91
N ILE A 279 -8.93 -1.28 -9.63
CA ILE A 279 -10.06 -0.60 -9.02
C ILE A 279 -9.64 0.84 -8.77
N GLN A 280 -10.52 1.79 -9.06
CA GLN A 280 -10.27 3.20 -8.80
C GLN A 280 -10.98 3.62 -7.51
N PHE A 281 -10.23 4.26 -6.62
CA PHE A 281 -10.75 4.83 -5.38
C PHE A 281 -10.58 6.34 -5.37
N ASP A 282 -11.55 7.03 -4.78
CA ASP A 282 -11.41 8.41 -4.37
C ASP A 282 -11.00 8.47 -2.89
N TRP A 283 -9.76 8.87 -2.67
CA TRP A 283 -9.19 9.01 -1.32
C TRP A 283 -9.15 10.47 -0.83
N SER A 284 -10.07 11.30 -1.30
CA SER A 284 -10.20 12.70 -0.85
C SER A 284 -10.77 12.84 0.57
N GLY A 285 -11.46 11.82 1.08
CA GLY A 285 -12.19 11.86 2.34
C GLY A 285 -11.30 11.94 3.59
N LEU A 286 -11.76 12.67 4.60
CA LEU A 286 -11.14 12.74 5.95
C LEU A 286 -11.83 11.82 6.97
N ASN A 287 -13.03 11.34 6.65
CA ASN A 287 -13.74 10.43 7.55
C ASN A 287 -13.08 9.04 7.52
N PRO A 288 -12.78 8.45 8.68
CA PRO A 288 -12.26 7.09 8.74
C PRO A 288 -13.23 6.09 8.10
N GLN A 289 -12.71 5.27 7.20
CA GLN A 289 -13.48 4.23 6.52
C GLN A 289 -12.74 2.90 6.50
N LEU A 290 -13.47 1.83 6.26
CA LEU A 290 -12.90 0.52 5.94
C LEU A 290 -12.65 0.44 4.45
N GLN A 291 -11.53 -0.17 4.06
CA GLN A 291 -11.33 -0.57 2.68
C GLN A 291 -12.18 -1.83 2.46
N PRO A 292 -13.12 -1.81 1.51
CA PRO A 292 -13.87 -3.02 1.21
C PRO A 292 -12.92 -4.06 0.62
N PHE A 293 -12.78 -5.17 1.31
CA PHE A 293 -12.16 -6.37 0.78
C PHE A 293 -13.25 -7.32 0.35
N GLU A 294 -13.07 -7.93 -0.80
CA GLU A 294 -13.86 -9.11 -1.12
C GLU A 294 -13.55 -10.19 -0.08
N ALA A 295 -14.56 -10.97 0.27
CA ALA A 295 -14.41 -12.05 1.24
C ALA A 295 -13.29 -13.01 0.81
N PHE A 296 -12.49 -13.44 1.75
CA PHE A 296 -11.46 -14.44 1.51
C PHE A 296 -12.12 -15.80 1.30
N GLU A 297 -12.00 -16.38 0.11
CA GLU A 297 -12.48 -17.73 -0.17
C GLU A 297 -11.33 -18.72 -0.05
N LEU A 298 -11.50 -19.68 0.85
CA LEU A 298 -10.61 -20.83 0.99
C LEU A 298 -11.33 -22.07 0.47
N THR A 299 -10.68 -22.79 -0.42
CA THR A 299 -11.16 -24.09 -0.87
C THR A 299 -10.26 -25.17 -0.30
N PHE A 300 -10.84 -26.08 0.47
CA PHE A 300 -10.14 -27.21 1.08
C PHE A 300 -10.58 -28.50 0.42
N ASN A 301 -9.63 -29.43 0.29
CA ASN A 301 -9.95 -30.81 -0.03
C ASN A 301 -10.36 -31.52 1.27
N ALA A 302 -11.58 -32.06 1.36
CA ALA A 302 -12.11 -32.65 2.60
C ALA A 302 -11.27 -33.82 3.12
N HIS A 303 -10.52 -34.49 2.27
CA HIS A 303 -9.64 -35.60 2.68
C HIS A 303 -8.40 -35.17 3.49
N THR A 304 -8.02 -33.90 3.46
CA THR A 304 -6.85 -33.40 4.20
C THR A 304 -7.19 -32.84 5.59
N THR A 305 -8.46 -32.86 5.98
CA THR A 305 -8.95 -32.23 7.22
C THR A 305 -9.17 -33.19 8.39
N GLN A 306 -8.55 -34.37 8.41
CA GLN A 306 -8.55 -35.19 9.61
C GLN A 306 -7.85 -34.43 10.75
N GLY A 307 -8.63 -33.77 11.59
CA GLY A 307 -8.17 -33.13 12.82
C GLY A 307 -8.51 -31.66 13.02
N ALA A 308 -9.06 -30.96 12.04
CA ALA A 308 -9.31 -29.51 12.12
C ALA A 308 -10.78 -29.13 12.32
N TYR A 309 -11.71 -30.03 12.37
CA TYR A 309 -13.09 -29.72 12.70
C TYR A 309 -13.32 -29.89 14.21
N LEU A 310 -13.16 -28.82 14.96
CA LEU A 310 -13.99 -28.58 16.12
C LEU A 310 -15.38 -28.20 15.58
N PRO A 311 -16.42 -29.03 15.76
CA PRO A 311 -17.77 -28.58 15.47
C PRO A 311 -18.00 -27.33 16.33
N LEU A 312 -18.27 -26.22 15.68
CA LEU A 312 -18.68 -25.00 16.36
C LEU A 312 -19.89 -25.34 17.21
N ALA A 313 -19.67 -25.46 18.51
CA ALA A 313 -20.73 -25.77 19.45
C ALA A 313 -21.80 -24.69 19.28
N ARG A 314 -23.00 -25.09 18.85
CA ARG A 314 -24.18 -24.23 18.92
C ARG A 314 -24.29 -23.79 20.37
N ARG A 315 -24.12 -22.49 20.63
CA ARG A 315 -24.59 -21.94 21.90
C ARG A 315 -26.09 -22.19 21.92
N THR A 316 -26.48 -23.19 22.70
CA THR A 316 -27.86 -23.31 23.14
C THR A 316 -28.09 -22.13 24.07
N ASP A 317 -28.91 -21.18 23.61
CA ASP A 317 -29.43 -20.14 24.46
C ASP A 317 -30.10 -20.75 25.69
N GLN A 318 -29.61 -20.39 26.87
CA GLN A 318 -30.35 -20.41 28.13
C GLN A 318 -30.54 -19.00 28.62
#